data_9292d869e0a0fe908dbe2068425dba09
#
_entry.id   9292d869e0a0fe908dbe2068425dba09
#
_cell.length_a   1.000
_cell.length_b   1.000
_cell.length_c   1.000
_cell.angle_alpha   90.00
_cell.angle_beta   90.00
_cell.angle_gamma   90.00
#
_symmetry.space_group_name_H-M   'P 1'
#
loop_
_entity.id
_entity.type
_entity.pdbx_description
1 polymer ?
#
loop_
_entity_poly.entity_id
_entity_poly.type
_entity_poly.pdbx_seq_one_letter_code
_entity_poly.pdbx_strand_id
1 'polypeptide(L)'
;IFKNASISFYAININTNQVILSINPHASLIPSSSLNLLTTATWLEILGEDFKFQTTLRYDGEIDAEGTLQGNIYIQGGADPTLGSKMFKKHYYEPNFIKVWVHAIRDKGIKRIKGAVVGDPHLYDDYQVPATWAVEDLGNDYGAGCGGLSIFDNIYEVLFISDQNNKGQPVIFRISPHLPEEVQIINKVSQGGDTRNICVYGLPYQNTRIIQGTVTPKEGSFFVKGSIPDPAYWAAYSLSRELEKHRIKASLKPTTIRREKHNFLQKEQIKNESKPSKQIENEEKVETLLTSIHLSYSPALNSI
;
A
#
# COMPACT_ATOMS: atom_id res chain seq x y z
N ILE A 1 -27.15 -29.02 11.41
CA ILE A 1 -25.93 -28.30 10.97
C ILE A 1 -25.37 -27.47 12.12
N PHE A 2 -26.17 -26.82 12.94
CA PHE A 2 -25.72 -25.88 13.99
C PHE A 2 -25.60 -26.45 15.41
N LYS A 3 -25.71 -27.78 15.59
CA LYS A 3 -25.76 -28.40 16.92
C LYS A 3 -24.56 -28.06 17.84
N ASN A 4 -23.39 -27.78 17.24
CA ASN A 4 -22.13 -27.46 17.94
C ASN A 4 -21.64 -26.06 17.59
N ALA A 5 -22.46 -25.19 17.02
CA ALA A 5 -22.06 -23.83 16.68
C ALA A 5 -22.29 -22.89 17.87
N SER A 6 -21.35 -21.97 18.10
CA SER A 6 -21.56 -20.83 18.99
C SER A 6 -22.31 -19.75 18.22
N ILE A 7 -23.49 -19.38 18.72
CA ILE A 7 -24.38 -18.40 18.09
C ILE A 7 -24.71 -17.31 19.10
N SER A 8 -24.58 -16.06 18.69
CA SER A 8 -25.10 -14.89 19.39
C SER A 8 -26.00 -14.11 18.42
N PHE A 9 -27.15 -13.69 18.90
CA PHE A 9 -28.07 -12.88 18.14
C PHE A 9 -28.79 -11.90 19.05
N TYR A 10 -28.88 -10.64 18.66
CA TYR A 10 -29.58 -9.59 19.39
C TYR A 10 -30.28 -8.66 18.42
N ALA A 11 -31.58 -8.52 18.55
CA ALA A 11 -32.39 -7.63 17.73
C ALA A 11 -33.27 -6.75 18.59
N ILE A 12 -33.27 -5.45 18.29
CA ILE A 12 -34.11 -4.45 18.96
C ILE A 12 -34.93 -3.65 17.95
N ASN A 13 -36.06 -3.16 18.36
CA ASN A 13 -36.75 -2.11 17.65
C ASN A 13 -36.10 -0.77 17.98
N ILE A 14 -35.52 -0.11 17.00
CA ILE A 14 -34.72 1.15 17.19
C ILE A 14 -35.60 2.33 17.65
N ASN A 15 -36.89 2.32 17.36
CA ASN A 15 -37.82 3.40 17.76
C ASN A 15 -38.30 3.25 19.19
N THR A 16 -38.44 2.02 19.68
CA THR A 16 -39.02 1.72 21.00
C THR A 16 -38.03 1.15 21.99
N ASN A 17 -36.79 0.83 21.57
CA ASN A 17 -35.78 0.08 22.31
C ASN A 17 -36.23 -1.30 22.82
N GLN A 18 -37.36 -1.80 22.30
CA GLN A 18 -37.89 -3.12 22.69
C GLN A 18 -37.02 -4.22 22.08
N VAL A 19 -36.61 -5.17 22.92
CA VAL A 19 -35.90 -6.38 22.46
C VAL A 19 -36.89 -7.29 21.74
N ILE A 20 -36.60 -7.59 20.48
CA ILE A 20 -37.41 -8.49 19.63
C ILE A 20 -36.94 -9.94 19.80
N LEU A 21 -35.60 -10.14 19.81
CA LEU A 21 -34.99 -11.45 19.98
C LEU A 21 -33.61 -11.30 20.63
N SER A 22 -33.31 -12.20 21.55
CA SER A 22 -32.03 -12.25 22.26
C SER A 22 -31.59 -13.69 22.45
N ILE A 23 -30.45 -14.06 21.89
CA ILE A 23 -29.80 -15.37 22.02
C ILE A 23 -28.35 -15.13 22.36
N ASN A 24 -27.89 -15.55 23.54
CA ASN A 24 -26.51 -15.39 24.01
C ASN A 24 -25.90 -13.99 23.71
N PRO A 25 -26.57 -12.86 24.06
CA PRO A 25 -26.18 -11.52 23.62
C PRO A 25 -24.83 -11.08 24.19
N HIS A 26 -24.35 -11.72 25.24
CA HIS A 26 -23.06 -11.44 25.90
C HIS A 26 -21.96 -12.44 25.55
N ALA A 27 -22.18 -13.33 24.59
CA ALA A 27 -21.14 -14.26 24.15
C ALA A 27 -20.03 -13.51 23.42
N SER A 28 -18.76 -13.73 23.84
CA SER A 28 -17.59 -13.20 23.14
C SER A 28 -17.34 -14.02 21.89
N LEU A 29 -17.63 -13.44 20.75
CA LEU A 29 -17.40 -14.03 19.43
C LEU A 29 -16.47 -13.12 18.61
N ILE A 30 -15.77 -13.70 17.64
CA ILE A 30 -14.93 -12.93 16.70
C ILE A 30 -15.85 -12.09 15.81
N PRO A 31 -15.77 -10.75 15.84
CA PRO A 31 -16.69 -9.86 15.13
C PRO A 31 -16.50 -9.89 13.61
N SER A 32 -15.34 -10.34 13.12
CA SER A 32 -14.99 -10.32 11.69
C SER A 32 -15.31 -8.95 11.06
N SER A 33 -15.88 -8.91 9.86
CA SER A 33 -16.19 -7.66 9.14
C SER A 33 -17.22 -6.75 9.85
N SER A 34 -17.96 -7.23 10.83
CA SER A 34 -18.87 -6.37 11.59
C SER A 34 -18.14 -5.33 12.45
N LEU A 35 -16.86 -5.54 12.76
CA LEU A 35 -16.01 -4.56 13.43
C LEU A 35 -15.87 -3.26 12.61
N ASN A 36 -15.99 -3.33 11.28
CA ASN A 36 -15.90 -2.16 10.41
C ASN A 36 -16.98 -1.12 10.73
N LEU A 37 -18.17 -1.54 11.15
CA LEU A 37 -19.25 -0.62 11.55
C LEU A 37 -18.83 0.22 12.77
N LEU A 38 -18.22 -0.42 13.77
CA LEU A 38 -17.76 0.27 14.96
C LEU A 38 -16.60 1.22 14.64
N THR A 39 -15.64 0.76 13.87
CA THR A 39 -14.50 1.57 13.43
C THR A 39 -14.96 2.79 12.63
N THR A 40 -15.84 2.60 11.63
CA THR A 40 -16.34 3.70 10.79
C THR A 40 -17.16 4.71 11.60
N ALA A 41 -18.06 4.24 12.49
CA ALA A 41 -18.84 5.14 13.35
C ALA A 41 -17.94 5.96 14.28
N THR A 42 -16.92 5.33 14.87
CA THR A 42 -15.95 6.01 15.73
C THR A 42 -15.16 7.09 14.97
N TRP A 43 -14.74 6.79 13.74
CA TRP A 43 -14.00 7.74 12.92
C TRP A 43 -14.87 8.95 12.52
N LEU A 44 -16.12 8.71 12.13
CA LEU A 44 -17.08 9.78 11.82
C LEU A 44 -17.35 10.67 13.04
N GLU A 45 -17.48 10.08 14.24
CA GLU A 45 -17.68 10.84 15.48
C GLU A 45 -16.45 11.68 15.87
N ILE A 46 -15.24 11.11 15.73
CA ILE A 46 -14.00 11.78 16.19
C ILE A 46 -13.52 12.82 15.16
N LEU A 47 -13.51 12.48 13.87
CA LEU A 47 -12.91 13.30 12.81
C LEU A 47 -13.93 14.20 12.11
N GLY A 48 -15.21 13.86 12.16
CA GLY A 48 -16.27 14.54 11.42
C GLY A 48 -16.40 14.06 9.97
N GLU A 49 -17.55 14.31 9.38
CA GLU A 49 -17.89 13.83 8.03
C GLU A 49 -17.10 14.52 6.90
N ASP A 50 -16.64 15.74 7.15
CA ASP A 50 -15.87 16.53 6.17
C ASP A 50 -14.37 16.31 6.23
N PHE A 51 -13.90 15.44 7.14
CA PHE A 51 -12.48 15.13 7.26
C PHE A 51 -11.93 14.57 5.95
N LYS A 52 -10.71 15.02 5.58
CA LYS A 52 -9.98 14.55 4.39
C LYS A 52 -8.55 14.18 4.76
N PHE A 53 -8.13 13.01 4.31
CA PHE A 53 -6.72 12.64 4.36
C PHE A 53 -5.90 13.51 3.41
N GLN A 54 -4.65 13.79 3.76
CA GLN A 54 -3.79 14.66 2.98
C GLN A 54 -2.45 13.98 2.67
N THR A 55 -2.15 13.78 1.39
CA THR A 55 -0.83 13.36 0.93
C THR A 55 -0.08 14.58 0.39
N THR A 56 1.15 14.80 0.84
CA THR A 56 1.93 15.99 0.48
C THR A 56 3.16 15.61 -0.35
N LEU A 57 3.33 16.30 -1.46
CA LEU A 57 4.56 16.25 -2.24
C LEU A 57 5.49 17.37 -1.82
N ARG A 58 6.73 17.05 -1.44
CA ARG A 58 7.73 18.01 -0.93
C ARG A 58 9.10 17.79 -1.55
N TYR A 59 10.01 18.73 -1.37
CA TYR A 59 11.42 18.58 -1.74
C TYR A 59 12.33 19.21 -0.67
N ASP A 60 13.57 18.76 -0.62
CA ASP A 60 14.69 19.39 0.09
C ASP A 60 15.67 20.00 -0.91
N GLY A 61 16.62 20.76 -0.40
CA GLY A 61 17.66 21.40 -1.21
C GLY A 61 17.17 22.59 -2.03
N GLU A 62 17.94 22.98 -3.01
CA GLU A 62 17.72 24.18 -3.84
C GLU A 62 17.53 23.80 -5.32
N ILE A 63 16.76 24.62 -6.03
CA ILE A 63 16.57 24.51 -7.48
C ILE A 63 17.50 25.54 -8.13
N ASP A 64 18.46 25.06 -8.92
CA ASP A 64 19.39 25.96 -9.63
C ASP A 64 18.73 26.66 -10.85
N ALA A 65 19.47 27.59 -11.46
CA ALA A 65 18.98 28.40 -12.60
C ALA A 65 18.60 27.53 -13.83
N GLU A 66 19.21 26.36 -13.97
CA GLU A 66 18.94 25.40 -15.03
C GLU A 66 17.73 24.49 -14.75
N GLY A 67 17.16 24.59 -13.54
CA GLY A 67 16.02 23.80 -13.07
C GLY A 67 16.44 22.43 -12.53
N THR A 68 17.66 22.29 -12.02
CA THR A 68 18.10 21.07 -11.34
C THR A 68 17.89 21.21 -9.84
N LEU A 69 17.08 20.33 -9.26
CA LEU A 69 16.93 20.20 -7.81
C LEU A 69 18.17 19.52 -7.24
N GLN A 70 18.92 20.21 -6.37
CA GLN A 70 20.08 19.70 -5.63
C GLN A 70 19.61 18.99 -4.33
N GLY A 71 18.65 18.09 -4.47
CA GLY A 71 17.99 17.42 -3.35
C GLY A 71 17.07 16.28 -3.81
N ASN A 72 16.16 15.88 -2.94
CA ASN A 72 15.21 14.79 -3.15
C ASN A 72 13.78 15.32 -3.31
N ILE A 73 12.92 14.49 -3.90
CA ILE A 73 11.47 14.66 -3.86
C ILE A 73 10.89 13.67 -2.86
N TYR A 74 10.04 14.13 -1.95
CA TYR A 74 9.38 13.31 -0.94
C TYR A 74 7.89 13.21 -1.21
N ILE A 75 7.34 12.00 -1.12
CA ILE A 75 5.91 11.72 -1.08
C ILE A 75 5.57 11.42 0.37
N GLN A 76 5.10 12.43 1.11
CA GLN A 76 4.72 12.28 2.51
C GLN A 76 3.26 11.84 2.59
N GLY A 77 3.04 10.60 3.01
CA GLY A 77 1.72 10.02 3.14
C GLY A 77 0.98 10.52 4.38
N GLY A 78 -0.31 10.75 4.23
CA GLY A 78 -1.23 11.13 5.29
C GLY A 78 -2.27 10.06 5.58
N ALA A 79 -1.91 8.78 5.39
CA ALA A 79 -2.79 7.62 5.55
C ALA A 79 -4.04 7.62 4.64
N ASP A 80 -3.99 8.29 3.50
CA ASP A 80 -5.08 8.30 2.52
C ASP A 80 -5.27 6.90 1.90
N PRO A 81 -6.39 6.21 2.15
CA PRO A 81 -6.65 4.89 1.59
C PRO A 81 -7.15 4.94 0.14
N THR A 82 -7.47 6.13 -0.36
CA THR A 82 -8.21 6.29 -1.63
C THR A 82 -7.32 6.59 -2.82
N LEU A 83 -6.03 6.91 -2.61
CA LEU A 83 -5.13 7.41 -3.64
C LEU A 83 -4.93 6.39 -4.76
N GLY A 84 -5.50 6.67 -5.94
CA GLY A 84 -5.50 5.77 -7.09
C GLY A 84 -6.44 4.57 -6.97
N SER A 85 -7.25 4.47 -5.92
CA SER A 85 -8.22 3.40 -5.74
C SER A 85 -9.32 3.44 -6.80
N LYS A 86 -9.60 2.29 -7.39
CA LYS A 86 -10.69 2.14 -8.35
C LYS A 86 -12.07 2.10 -7.69
N MET A 87 -12.15 1.93 -6.37
CA MET A 87 -13.42 1.84 -5.62
C MET A 87 -14.16 3.18 -5.59
N PHE A 88 -13.42 4.30 -5.60
CA PHE A 88 -13.95 5.66 -5.50
C PHE A 88 -14.19 6.38 -6.82
N LYS A 89 -14.31 5.66 -7.93
CA LYS A 89 -14.45 6.22 -9.29
C LYS A 89 -15.60 7.22 -9.47
N LYS A 90 -16.68 7.08 -8.69
CA LYS A 90 -17.87 7.92 -8.81
C LYS A 90 -17.76 9.23 -8.05
N HIS A 91 -16.99 9.27 -6.98
CA HIS A 91 -16.93 10.40 -6.04
C HIS A 91 -15.59 11.13 -6.11
N TYR A 92 -14.53 10.37 -6.18
CA TYR A 92 -13.17 10.86 -6.25
C TYR A 92 -12.33 9.78 -6.93
N TYR A 93 -12.01 9.98 -8.16
CA TYR A 93 -11.06 9.12 -8.83
C TYR A 93 -10.19 9.99 -9.73
N GLU A 94 -9.00 10.27 -9.22
CA GLU A 94 -7.94 10.82 -10.05
C GLU A 94 -7.04 9.66 -10.50
N PRO A 95 -7.39 8.96 -11.59
CA PRO A 95 -6.64 7.81 -12.06
C PRO A 95 -5.23 8.17 -12.47
N ASN A 96 -5.00 9.47 -12.67
CA ASN A 96 -3.74 10.03 -13.10
C ASN A 96 -3.07 10.88 -12.01
N PHE A 97 -3.37 10.65 -10.73
CA PHE A 97 -2.81 11.44 -9.64
C PHE A 97 -1.28 11.57 -9.73
N ILE A 98 -0.57 10.52 -10.20
CA ILE A 98 0.88 10.58 -10.43
C ILE A 98 1.23 11.61 -11.50
N LYS A 99 0.42 11.77 -12.56
CA LYS A 99 0.63 12.81 -13.57
C LYS A 99 0.38 14.21 -13.01
N VAL A 100 -0.61 14.37 -12.13
CA VAL A 100 -0.83 15.62 -11.40
C VAL A 100 0.42 15.99 -10.62
N TRP A 101 1.03 15.04 -9.92
CA TRP A 101 2.30 15.24 -9.22
C TRP A 101 3.45 15.64 -10.14
N VAL A 102 3.58 14.96 -11.30
CA VAL A 102 4.58 15.32 -12.31
C VAL A 102 4.40 16.75 -12.82
N HIS A 103 3.15 17.16 -13.09
CA HIS A 103 2.85 18.53 -13.50
C HIS A 103 3.24 19.54 -12.41
N ALA A 104 2.88 19.25 -11.16
CA ALA A 104 3.22 20.12 -10.03
C ALA A 104 4.74 20.27 -9.84
N ILE A 105 5.51 19.19 -10.00
CA ILE A 105 6.98 19.20 -9.97
C ILE A 105 7.53 20.08 -11.09
N ARG A 106 7.01 19.93 -12.30
CA ARG A 106 7.42 20.72 -13.46
C ARG A 106 7.09 22.21 -13.30
N ASP A 107 5.91 22.50 -12.74
CA ASP A 107 5.43 23.88 -12.52
C ASP A 107 6.27 24.61 -11.47
N LYS A 108 6.94 23.89 -10.55
CA LYS A 108 7.98 24.42 -9.67
C LYS A 108 9.31 24.71 -10.38
N GLY A 109 9.41 24.42 -11.68
CA GLY A 109 10.63 24.62 -12.47
C GLY A 109 11.63 23.48 -12.40
N ILE A 110 11.30 22.36 -11.75
CA ILE A 110 12.18 21.19 -11.62
C ILE A 110 12.22 20.42 -12.93
N LYS A 111 13.40 20.36 -13.57
CA LYS A 111 13.68 19.66 -14.82
C LYS A 111 14.56 18.44 -14.62
N ARG A 112 15.32 18.39 -13.52
CA ARG A 112 16.21 17.29 -13.11
C ARG A 112 16.25 17.21 -11.58
N ILE A 113 16.54 16.03 -11.05
CA ILE A 113 16.66 15.76 -9.62
C ILE A 113 18.01 15.09 -9.38
N LYS A 114 18.87 15.67 -8.57
CA LYS A 114 20.17 15.09 -8.20
C LYS A 114 20.04 13.95 -7.19
N GLY A 115 19.04 14.02 -6.35
CA GLY A 115 18.70 12.99 -5.38
C GLY A 115 17.74 11.92 -5.93
N ALA A 116 16.91 11.41 -5.06
CA ALA A 116 15.92 10.36 -5.28
C ALA A 116 14.48 10.88 -5.17
N VAL A 117 13.54 10.06 -5.62
CA VAL A 117 12.13 10.12 -5.18
C VAL A 117 12.01 9.23 -3.96
N VAL A 118 11.52 9.76 -2.87
CA VAL A 118 11.48 9.13 -1.54
C VAL A 118 10.02 8.98 -1.07
N GLY A 119 9.61 7.75 -0.77
CA GLY A 119 8.32 7.49 -0.10
C GLY A 119 8.47 7.66 1.42
N ASP A 120 7.62 8.49 2.01
CA ASP A 120 7.61 8.75 3.45
C ASP A 120 6.29 8.30 4.07
N PRO A 121 6.27 7.12 4.72
CA PRO A 121 5.10 6.58 5.41
C PRO A 121 5.03 6.92 6.90
N HIS A 122 5.82 7.88 7.41
CA HIS A 122 6.08 8.08 8.86
C HIS A 122 4.88 8.49 9.71
N LEU A 123 3.70 8.71 9.12
CA LEU A 123 2.50 8.90 9.93
C LEU A 123 2.18 7.67 10.78
N TYR A 124 2.58 6.48 10.30
CA TYR A 124 2.51 5.22 11.04
C TYR A 124 3.90 4.63 11.21
N ASP A 125 4.02 3.68 12.13
CA ASP A 125 5.21 2.87 12.28
C ASP A 125 5.42 1.91 11.09
N ASP A 126 6.50 1.15 11.11
CA ASP A 126 6.84 0.22 10.04
C ASP A 126 6.06 -1.12 10.08
N TYR A 127 5.13 -1.28 11.04
CA TYR A 127 4.30 -2.49 11.17
C TYR A 127 3.05 -2.38 10.30
N GLN A 128 3.13 -2.88 9.07
CA GLN A 128 2.01 -2.83 8.11
C GLN A 128 0.82 -3.72 8.49
N VAL A 129 1.06 -4.78 9.25
CA VAL A 129 0.07 -5.79 9.58
C VAL A 129 0.12 -6.14 11.07
N PRO A 130 -1.04 -6.38 11.72
CA PRO A 130 -1.07 -6.84 13.09
C PRO A 130 -0.42 -8.21 13.25
N ALA A 131 0.26 -8.46 14.37
CA ALA A 131 0.94 -9.74 14.65
C ALA A 131 -0.02 -10.95 14.72
N THR A 132 -1.31 -10.70 14.84
CA THR A 132 -2.37 -11.74 14.92
C THR A 132 -2.91 -12.18 13.58
N TRP A 133 -2.50 -11.56 12.47
CA TRP A 133 -2.93 -11.98 11.13
C TRP A 133 -2.22 -13.28 10.73
N ALA A 134 -2.96 -14.15 10.06
CA ALA A 134 -2.43 -15.41 9.56
C ALA A 134 -1.42 -15.15 8.41
N VAL A 135 -0.27 -15.81 8.47
CA VAL A 135 0.82 -15.62 7.48
C VAL A 135 0.38 -15.95 6.07
N GLU A 136 -0.49 -16.96 5.91
CA GLU A 136 -1.06 -17.36 4.62
C GLU A 136 -1.95 -16.29 3.98
N ASP A 137 -2.45 -15.33 4.75
CA ASP A 137 -3.32 -14.27 4.26
C ASP A 137 -2.53 -13.07 3.72
N LEU A 138 -1.33 -12.82 4.24
CA LEU A 138 -0.58 -11.58 4.03
C LEU A 138 -0.21 -11.29 2.57
N GLY A 139 -0.10 -12.32 1.75
CA GLY A 139 0.18 -12.18 0.31
C GLY A 139 -1.03 -11.84 -0.54
N ASN A 140 -2.24 -12.12 -0.05
CA ASN A 140 -3.50 -11.92 -0.76
C ASN A 140 -3.96 -10.46 -0.69
N ASP A 141 -4.91 -10.07 -1.52
CA ASP A 141 -5.43 -8.70 -1.57
C ASP A 141 -6.12 -8.29 -0.25
N TYR A 142 -6.86 -9.18 0.39
CA TYR A 142 -7.50 -8.93 1.68
C TYR A 142 -6.50 -8.90 2.86
N GLY A 143 -5.29 -9.38 2.67
CA GLY A 143 -4.17 -9.29 3.61
C GLY A 143 -3.22 -8.13 3.33
N ALA A 144 -3.58 -7.21 2.42
CA ALA A 144 -2.79 -6.03 2.15
C ALA A 144 -2.71 -5.14 3.40
N GLY A 145 -1.48 -4.87 3.85
CA GLY A 145 -1.24 -4.06 5.03
C GLY A 145 -1.59 -2.59 4.82
N CYS A 146 -1.82 -1.89 5.92
CA CYS A 146 -1.98 -0.44 5.92
C CYS A 146 -0.65 0.26 6.22
N GLY A 147 -0.54 1.51 5.80
CA GLY A 147 0.65 2.33 6.06
C GLY A 147 0.34 3.81 5.91
N GLY A 148 1.24 4.65 6.39
CA GLY A 148 1.11 6.10 6.25
C GLY A 148 1.06 6.57 4.78
N LEU A 149 1.62 5.82 3.85
CA LEU A 149 1.56 6.08 2.40
C LEU A 149 1.05 4.85 1.66
N SER A 150 -0.17 4.94 1.17
CA SER A 150 -0.87 3.89 0.41
C SER A 150 -1.24 4.38 -0.98
N ILE A 151 -1.14 3.50 -1.99
CA ILE A 151 -1.59 3.77 -3.36
C ILE A 151 -2.24 2.51 -3.95
N PHE A 152 -3.24 2.67 -4.81
CA PHE A 152 -3.89 1.57 -5.53
C PHE A 152 -4.39 0.46 -4.61
N ASP A 153 -4.99 0.81 -3.46
CA ASP A 153 -5.47 -0.11 -2.43
C ASP A 153 -4.37 -1.03 -1.84
N ASN A 154 -3.09 -0.69 -2.04
CA ASN A 154 -1.92 -1.53 -1.74
C ASN A 154 -1.97 -2.93 -2.38
N ILE A 155 -2.66 -3.07 -3.51
CA ILE A 155 -2.81 -4.34 -4.24
C ILE A 155 -2.39 -4.21 -5.71
N TYR A 156 -1.99 -5.35 -6.27
CA TYR A 156 -1.77 -5.52 -7.70
C TYR A 156 -2.65 -6.66 -8.23
N GLU A 157 -2.95 -6.61 -9.53
CA GLU A 157 -3.70 -7.63 -10.24
C GLU A 157 -2.80 -8.33 -11.26
N VAL A 158 -2.81 -9.65 -11.27
CA VAL A 158 -2.15 -10.48 -12.27
C VAL A 158 -3.20 -11.10 -13.16
N LEU A 159 -3.16 -10.79 -14.44
CA LEU A 159 -3.98 -11.45 -15.45
C LEU A 159 -3.26 -12.71 -15.92
N PHE A 160 -3.87 -13.85 -15.69
CA PHE A 160 -3.45 -15.15 -16.23
C PHE A 160 -4.24 -15.49 -17.48
N ILE A 161 -3.58 -16.19 -18.40
CA ILE A 161 -4.19 -16.85 -19.53
C ILE A 161 -3.95 -18.35 -19.41
N SER A 162 -5.02 -19.10 -19.47
CA SER A 162 -5.06 -20.55 -19.44
C SER A 162 -5.40 -21.07 -20.85
N ASP A 163 -4.57 -21.93 -21.39
CA ASP A 163 -4.89 -22.58 -22.68
C ASP A 163 -5.87 -23.74 -22.42
N GLN A 164 -7.07 -23.61 -22.97
CA GLN A 164 -8.12 -24.62 -22.82
C GLN A 164 -7.78 -25.97 -23.45
N ASN A 165 -6.90 -25.99 -24.45
CA ASN A 165 -6.48 -27.18 -25.19
C ASN A 165 -5.21 -27.82 -24.59
N ASN A 166 -4.49 -27.07 -23.78
CA ASN A 166 -3.24 -27.50 -23.17
C ASN A 166 -3.38 -27.55 -21.64
N LYS A 167 -3.21 -28.72 -21.03
CA LYS A 167 -3.21 -28.88 -19.57
C LYS A 167 -1.97 -28.28 -18.89
N GLY A 168 -1.28 -27.39 -19.58
CA GLY A 168 -0.10 -26.71 -19.09
C GLY A 168 -0.38 -25.70 -17.97
N GLN A 169 0.69 -25.17 -17.42
CA GLN A 169 0.63 -24.10 -16.44
C GLN A 169 0.07 -22.82 -17.07
N PRO A 170 -0.93 -22.14 -16.46
CA PRO A 170 -1.38 -20.84 -16.92
C PRO A 170 -0.23 -19.83 -16.91
N VAL A 171 -0.17 -18.98 -17.95
CA VAL A 171 0.89 -18.00 -18.08
C VAL A 171 0.45 -16.63 -17.58
N ILE A 172 1.37 -15.88 -16.98
CA ILE A 172 1.16 -14.48 -16.61
C ILE A 172 1.19 -13.66 -17.90
N PHE A 173 0.07 -13.01 -18.21
CA PHE A 173 -0.05 -12.13 -19.38
C PHE A 173 0.22 -10.67 -19.04
N ARG A 174 -0.27 -10.19 -17.88
CA ARG A 174 -0.14 -8.80 -17.48
C ARG A 174 -0.20 -8.65 -15.95
N ILE A 175 0.55 -7.70 -15.43
CA ILE A 175 0.47 -7.24 -14.05
C ILE A 175 0.10 -5.76 -14.06
N SER A 176 -0.86 -5.37 -13.23
CA SER A 176 -1.37 -3.99 -13.19
C SER A 176 -1.77 -3.59 -11.74
N PRO A 177 -1.41 -2.38 -11.30
CA PRO A 177 -0.44 -1.46 -11.89
C PRO A 177 0.97 -2.07 -11.99
N HIS A 178 1.86 -1.42 -12.74
CA HIS A 178 3.23 -1.93 -12.94
C HIS A 178 3.98 -2.01 -11.61
N LEU A 179 4.52 -3.18 -11.29
CA LEU A 179 5.30 -3.40 -10.07
C LEU A 179 6.75 -2.91 -10.22
N PRO A 180 7.42 -2.57 -9.10
CA PRO A 180 8.86 -2.40 -9.09
C PRO A 180 9.59 -3.63 -9.64
N GLU A 181 10.68 -3.41 -10.38
CA GLU A 181 11.44 -4.48 -11.05
C GLU A 181 12.03 -5.51 -10.06
N GLU A 182 12.23 -5.10 -8.82
CA GLU A 182 12.73 -5.96 -7.75
C GLU A 182 11.68 -6.96 -7.24
N VAL A 183 10.38 -6.73 -7.55
CA VAL A 183 9.29 -7.62 -7.13
C VAL A 183 9.20 -8.81 -8.09
N GLN A 184 9.50 -9.99 -7.58
CA GLN A 184 9.49 -11.24 -8.33
C GLN A 184 8.20 -12.00 -8.09
N ILE A 185 7.49 -12.33 -9.16
CA ILE A 185 6.31 -13.20 -9.13
C ILE A 185 6.71 -14.60 -9.56
N ILE A 186 6.60 -15.55 -8.62
CA ILE A 186 6.80 -16.97 -8.90
C ILE A 186 5.43 -17.60 -9.15
N ASN A 187 5.21 -18.04 -10.38
CA ASN A 187 3.98 -18.69 -10.77
C ASN A 187 4.06 -20.21 -10.50
N LYS A 188 3.23 -20.69 -9.57
CA LYS A 188 3.01 -22.11 -9.26
C LYS A 188 1.55 -22.52 -9.43
N VAL A 189 0.79 -21.79 -10.26
CA VAL A 189 -0.60 -22.13 -10.58
C VAL A 189 -0.60 -23.29 -11.56
N SER A 190 -1.48 -24.28 -11.34
CA SER A 190 -1.68 -25.42 -12.23
C SER A 190 -3.13 -25.51 -12.68
N GLN A 191 -3.37 -26.15 -13.82
CA GLN A 191 -4.71 -26.51 -14.24
C GLN A 191 -5.12 -27.83 -13.61
N GLY A 192 -6.32 -27.88 -13.02
CA GLY A 192 -6.87 -29.06 -12.37
C GLY A 192 -7.96 -28.69 -11.37
N GLY A 193 -8.73 -29.70 -10.94
CA GLY A 193 -9.81 -29.50 -9.97
C GLY A 193 -11.09 -28.89 -10.56
N ASP A 194 -12.13 -28.83 -9.73
CA ASP A 194 -13.47 -28.40 -10.11
C ASP A 194 -13.74 -26.93 -9.76
N THR A 195 -12.88 -26.33 -8.94
CA THR A 195 -13.02 -24.94 -8.49
C THR A 195 -11.66 -24.24 -8.51
N ARG A 196 -11.69 -22.92 -8.65
CA ARG A 196 -10.51 -22.09 -8.49
C ARG A 196 -10.15 -21.98 -7.01
N ASN A 197 -8.91 -22.38 -6.70
CA ASN A 197 -8.33 -22.22 -5.37
C ASN A 197 -6.88 -21.74 -5.52
N ILE A 198 -6.69 -20.42 -5.50
CA ILE A 198 -5.40 -19.76 -5.70
C ILE A 198 -5.14 -18.84 -4.53
N CYS A 199 -3.95 -18.94 -3.95
CA CYS A 199 -3.45 -18.07 -2.91
C CYS A 199 -2.15 -17.38 -3.36
N VAL A 200 -1.91 -16.20 -2.84
CA VAL A 200 -0.68 -15.46 -3.00
C VAL A 200 0.07 -15.47 -1.66
N TYR A 201 1.29 -15.98 -1.67
CA TYR A 201 2.17 -16.01 -0.49
C TYR A 201 3.23 -14.91 -0.60
N GLY A 202 3.46 -14.22 0.50
CA GLY A 202 4.50 -13.21 0.63
C GLY A 202 4.30 -12.34 1.86
N LEU A 203 5.38 -11.82 2.41
CA LEU A 203 5.37 -11.00 3.61
C LEU A 203 5.58 -9.51 3.27
N PRO A 204 5.17 -8.59 4.13
CA PRO A 204 5.56 -7.19 4.01
C PRO A 204 7.09 -7.06 3.86
N TYR A 205 7.51 -6.12 3.02
CA TYR A 205 8.91 -5.81 2.71
C TYR A 205 9.73 -6.92 2.04
N GLN A 206 9.14 -8.08 1.73
CA GLN A 206 9.77 -9.12 0.92
C GLN A 206 9.39 -8.99 -0.55
N ASN A 207 10.37 -9.01 -1.44
CA ASN A 207 10.14 -8.79 -2.86
C ASN A 207 9.62 -10.03 -3.61
N THR A 208 9.65 -11.21 -3.01
CA THR A 208 9.14 -12.43 -3.64
C THR A 208 7.66 -12.65 -3.31
N ARG A 209 6.86 -12.90 -4.35
CA ARG A 209 5.46 -13.30 -4.27
C ARG A 209 5.28 -14.62 -4.98
N ILE A 210 4.72 -15.61 -4.29
CA ILE A 210 4.44 -16.94 -4.86
C ILE A 210 2.93 -17.04 -5.07
N ILE A 211 2.50 -17.19 -6.31
CA ILE A 211 1.09 -17.42 -6.66
C ILE A 211 0.96 -18.93 -6.89
N GLN A 212 0.19 -19.59 -6.03
CA GLN A 212 0.08 -21.05 -6.01
C GLN A 212 -1.37 -21.48 -5.91
N GLY A 213 -1.68 -22.62 -6.55
CA GLY A 213 -3.00 -23.24 -6.45
C GLY A 213 -3.46 -23.85 -7.75
N THR A 214 -4.78 -24.05 -7.86
CA THR A 214 -5.37 -24.71 -9.02
C THR A 214 -6.47 -23.84 -9.62
N VAL A 215 -6.63 -23.95 -10.94
CA VAL A 215 -7.68 -23.31 -11.71
C VAL A 215 -8.35 -24.36 -12.60
N THR A 216 -9.67 -24.19 -12.83
CA THR A 216 -10.38 -25.10 -13.72
C THR A 216 -9.85 -24.98 -15.15
N PRO A 217 -9.73 -26.09 -15.91
CA PRO A 217 -9.25 -26.04 -17.30
C PRO A 217 -10.07 -25.13 -18.23
N LYS A 218 -11.33 -24.82 -17.85
CA LYS A 218 -12.27 -24.01 -18.65
C LYS A 218 -12.19 -22.51 -18.34
N GLU A 219 -11.37 -22.08 -17.37
CA GLU A 219 -11.36 -20.68 -16.90
C GLU A 219 -10.97 -19.67 -17.98
N GLY A 220 -10.10 -20.07 -18.95
CA GLY A 220 -9.64 -19.18 -20.00
C GLY A 220 -8.70 -18.10 -19.47
N SER A 221 -9.24 -16.89 -19.21
CA SER A 221 -8.48 -15.81 -18.56
C SER A 221 -9.07 -15.46 -17.20
N PHE A 222 -8.20 -15.17 -16.23
CA PHE A 222 -8.63 -14.85 -14.87
C PHE A 222 -7.65 -13.92 -14.17
N PHE A 223 -8.15 -13.19 -13.17
CA PHE A 223 -7.33 -12.30 -12.36
C PHE A 223 -7.04 -12.93 -10.99
N VAL A 224 -5.82 -12.72 -10.53
CA VAL A 224 -5.39 -12.96 -9.15
C VAL A 224 -4.89 -11.64 -8.60
N LYS A 225 -5.34 -11.29 -7.40
CA LYS A 225 -4.91 -10.09 -6.70
C LYS A 225 -3.95 -10.45 -5.59
N GLY A 226 -2.93 -9.62 -5.40
CA GLY A 226 -1.98 -9.79 -4.32
C GLY A 226 -1.60 -8.47 -3.67
N SER A 227 -1.14 -8.55 -2.42
CA SER A 227 -0.65 -7.40 -1.66
C SER A 227 0.71 -6.94 -2.15
N ILE A 228 0.92 -5.62 -2.26
CA ILE A 228 2.23 -5.05 -2.57
C ILE A 228 3.16 -5.17 -1.35
N PRO A 229 4.46 -5.51 -1.53
CA PRO A 229 5.40 -5.65 -0.42
C PRO A 229 5.66 -4.36 0.35
N ASP A 230 5.81 -3.25 -0.34
CA ASP A 230 6.24 -1.95 0.19
C ASP A 230 5.48 -0.84 -0.55
N PRO A 231 4.30 -0.42 -0.04
CA PRO A 231 3.47 0.59 -0.69
C PRO A 231 4.18 1.94 -0.87
N ALA A 232 4.95 2.37 0.14
CA ALA A 232 5.68 3.63 0.08
C ALA A 232 6.77 3.60 -1.00
N TYR A 233 7.48 2.48 -1.13
CA TYR A 233 8.44 2.29 -2.23
C TYR A 233 7.73 2.25 -3.58
N TRP A 234 6.58 1.60 -3.66
CA TRP A 234 5.81 1.54 -4.90
C TRP A 234 5.35 2.93 -5.36
N ALA A 235 4.94 3.80 -4.41
CA ALA A 235 4.60 5.19 -4.70
C ALA A 235 5.81 5.95 -5.29
N ALA A 236 6.98 5.85 -4.63
CA ALA A 236 8.22 6.48 -5.08
C ALA A 236 8.67 5.97 -6.46
N TYR A 237 8.61 4.65 -6.66
CA TYR A 237 8.93 4.01 -7.94
C TYR A 237 7.97 4.45 -9.06
N SER A 238 6.68 4.51 -8.78
CA SER A 238 5.67 4.90 -9.76
C SER A 238 5.82 6.35 -10.20
N LEU A 239 6.08 7.26 -9.25
CA LEU A 239 6.38 8.66 -9.55
C LEU A 239 7.69 8.79 -10.34
N SER A 240 8.76 8.11 -9.92
CA SER A 240 10.04 8.15 -10.63
C SER A 240 9.90 7.71 -12.09
N ARG A 241 9.20 6.62 -12.35
CA ARG A 241 8.93 6.17 -13.72
C ARG A 241 8.11 7.16 -14.54
N GLU A 242 7.11 7.79 -13.93
CA GLU A 242 6.28 8.77 -14.66
C GLU A 242 7.07 10.06 -14.93
N LEU A 243 7.93 10.49 -14.01
CA LEU A 243 8.86 11.59 -14.21
C LEU A 243 9.80 11.34 -15.40
N GLU A 244 10.36 10.12 -15.52
CA GLU A 244 11.21 9.74 -16.65
C GLU A 244 10.50 9.82 -18.00
N LYS A 245 9.22 9.39 -18.08
CA LYS A 245 8.40 9.56 -19.30
C LYS A 245 8.24 11.02 -19.70
N HIS A 246 8.22 11.91 -18.71
CA HIS A 246 8.16 13.37 -18.89
C HIS A 246 9.54 14.04 -18.98
N ARG A 247 10.62 13.24 -19.15
CA ARG A 247 12.03 13.70 -19.30
C ARG A 247 12.58 14.39 -18.06
N ILE A 248 12.01 14.16 -16.89
CA ILE A 248 12.54 14.58 -15.60
C ILE A 248 13.21 13.36 -14.97
N LYS A 249 14.56 13.37 -14.89
CA LYS A 249 15.32 12.23 -14.36
C LYS A 249 15.82 12.52 -12.94
N ALA A 250 15.64 11.54 -12.05
CA ALA A 250 16.34 11.46 -10.78
C ALA A 250 17.69 10.73 -10.98
N SER A 251 18.76 11.21 -10.33
CA SER A 251 20.09 10.61 -10.44
C SER A 251 20.22 9.35 -9.58
N LEU A 252 19.42 9.24 -8.51
CA LEU A 252 19.38 8.10 -7.62
C LEU A 252 18.10 7.30 -7.83
N LYS A 253 18.15 6.01 -7.50
CA LYS A 253 16.97 5.13 -7.55
C LYS A 253 15.92 5.57 -6.53
N PRO A 254 14.62 5.35 -6.80
CA PRO A 254 13.59 5.59 -5.80
C PRO A 254 13.86 4.80 -4.52
N THR A 255 13.48 5.37 -3.39
CA THR A 255 13.72 4.79 -2.07
C THR A 255 12.59 5.14 -1.09
N THR A 256 12.71 4.76 0.17
CA THR A 256 11.85 5.18 1.27
C THR A 256 12.69 5.61 2.46
N ILE A 257 12.14 6.43 3.32
CA ILE A 257 12.81 6.80 4.59
C ILE A 257 13.22 5.56 5.39
N ARG A 258 12.37 4.54 5.43
CA ARG A 258 12.68 3.26 6.10
C ARG A 258 13.92 2.59 5.51
N ARG A 259 14.03 2.52 4.18
CA ARG A 259 15.19 1.90 3.47
C ARG A 259 16.47 2.69 3.70
N GLU A 260 16.39 4.02 3.70
CA GLU A 260 17.54 4.88 3.98
C GLU A 260 18.05 4.72 5.41
N LYS A 261 17.16 4.72 6.39
CA LYS A 261 17.49 4.46 7.79
C LYS A 261 18.15 3.09 7.97
N HIS A 262 17.63 2.05 7.33
CA HIS A 262 18.20 0.71 7.38
C HIS A 262 19.62 0.67 6.76
N ASN A 263 19.81 1.30 5.61
CA ASN A 263 21.12 1.39 4.96
C ASN A 263 22.15 2.17 5.80
N PHE A 264 21.71 3.21 6.50
CA PHE A 264 22.56 3.97 7.41
C PHE A 264 23.01 3.10 8.59
N LEU A 265 22.10 2.41 9.27
CA LEU A 265 22.40 1.52 10.38
C LEU A 265 23.34 0.37 9.98
N GLN A 266 23.15 -0.22 8.80
CA GLN A 266 24.09 -1.24 8.29
C GLN A 266 25.48 -0.69 8.06
N LYS A 267 25.61 0.52 7.50
CA LYS A 267 26.91 1.16 7.30
C LYS A 267 27.61 1.49 8.61
N GLU A 268 26.88 1.87 9.63
CA GLU A 268 27.44 2.11 10.97
C GLU A 268 27.86 0.80 11.65
N GLN A 269 27.09 -0.27 11.54
CA GLN A 269 27.48 -1.59 12.06
C GLN A 269 28.79 -2.07 11.44
N ILE A 270 28.94 -1.98 10.12
CA ILE A 270 30.17 -2.34 9.41
C ILE A 270 31.36 -1.47 9.87
N LYS A 271 31.14 -0.17 10.13
CA LYS A 271 32.17 0.73 10.64
C LYS A 271 32.56 0.41 12.08
N ASN A 272 31.62 -0.03 12.92
CA ASN A 272 31.81 -0.32 14.32
C ASN A 272 32.42 -1.71 14.57
N GLU A 273 32.22 -2.68 13.68
CA GLU A 273 32.94 -3.96 13.68
C GLU A 273 34.45 -3.78 13.43
N SER A 274 34.85 -2.64 12.89
CA SER A 274 36.26 -2.29 12.65
C SER A 274 36.88 -1.37 13.71
N LYS A 275 36.17 -1.01 14.84
CA LYS A 275 36.67 -0.19 15.93
C LYS A 275 36.19 -0.67 17.29
N PRO A 276 37.04 -0.65 18.35
CA PRO A 276 36.59 -0.96 19.71
C PRO A 276 35.63 0.12 20.24
N SER A 277 34.61 -0.36 20.94
CA SER A 277 33.46 0.37 21.49
C SER A 277 33.82 1.75 22.09
N LYS A 278 33.35 2.82 21.47
CA LYS A 278 33.13 4.12 22.09
C LYS A 278 31.64 4.49 21.97
N GLN A 279 31.18 5.10 23.04
CA GLN A 279 29.80 5.54 23.30
C GLN A 279 29.17 6.24 22.09
N ILE A 280 27.93 5.84 21.80
CA ILE A 280 27.06 6.49 20.81
C ILE A 280 26.65 7.84 21.40
N GLU A 281 27.27 8.91 20.92
CA GLU A 281 26.76 10.27 21.13
C GLU A 281 25.50 10.46 20.29
N ASN A 282 24.45 10.99 20.92
CA ASN A 282 23.20 11.36 20.27
C ASN A 282 23.50 12.38 19.16
N GLU A 283 23.41 11.96 17.90
CA GLU A 283 23.37 12.91 16.80
C GLU A 283 22.06 13.69 16.83
N GLU A 284 22.17 15.00 16.96
CA GLU A 284 21.06 15.94 16.74
C GLU A 284 20.43 15.66 15.37
N LYS A 285 19.12 15.39 15.38
CA LYS A 285 18.32 15.34 14.15
C LYS A 285 18.42 16.71 13.48
N VAL A 286 19.19 16.81 12.42
CA VAL A 286 19.10 17.96 11.49
C VAL A 286 17.72 17.87 10.86
N GLU A 287 16.82 18.72 11.33
CA GLU A 287 15.48 18.87 10.76
C GLU A 287 15.63 19.48 9.38
N THR A 288 15.64 18.63 8.35
CA THR A 288 15.72 19.07 6.95
C THR A 288 14.46 19.86 6.62
N LEU A 289 14.62 21.15 6.32
CA LEU A 289 13.52 22.02 5.89
C LEU A 289 12.97 21.51 4.54
N LEU A 290 11.75 20.99 4.57
CA LEU A 290 11.03 20.50 3.39
C LEU A 290 10.11 21.60 2.83
N THR A 291 10.26 21.88 1.54
CA THR A 291 9.39 22.81 0.82
C THR A 291 8.24 22.09 0.13
N SER A 292 7.02 22.58 0.31
CA SER A 292 5.83 21.96 -0.30
C SER A 292 5.74 22.25 -1.80
N ILE A 293 5.42 21.21 -2.57
CA ILE A 293 5.13 21.27 -4.00
C ILE A 293 3.63 21.21 -4.26
N HIS A 294 2.95 20.21 -3.67
CA HIS A 294 1.55 19.89 -3.94
C HIS A 294 0.89 19.20 -2.75
N LEU A 295 -0.39 19.44 -2.59
CA LEU A 295 -1.25 18.79 -1.61
C LEU A 295 -2.34 18.00 -2.35
N SER A 296 -2.41 16.70 -2.12
CA SER A 296 -3.49 15.83 -2.59
C SER A 296 -4.41 15.52 -1.42
N TYR A 297 -5.70 15.59 -1.64
CA TYR A 297 -6.71 15.29 -0.63
C TYR A 297 -7.57 14.11 -1.05
N SER A 298 -7.95 13.27 -0.09
CA SER A 298 -8.99 12.26 -0.28
C SER A 298 -10.36 12.92 -0.49
N PRO A 299 -11.38 12.17 -0.90
CA PRO A 299 -12.78 12.57 -0.69
C PRO A 299 -13.04 12.86 0.80
N ALA A 300 -14.15 13.51 1.09
CA ALA A 300 -14.62 13.65 2.47
C ALA A 300 -14.99 12.27 3.05
N LEU A 301 -14.85 12.11 4.36
CA LEU A 301 -15.03 10.82 5.04
C LEU A 301 -16.43 10.20 4.82
N ASN A 302 -17.46 11.03 4.69
CA ASN A 302 -18.82 10.60 4.37
C ASN A 302 -18.98 10.02 2.95
N SER A 303 -17.97 10.13 2.09
CA SER A 303 -17.95 9.61 0.71
C SER A 303 -17.08 8.37 0.55
N ILE A 304 -16.30 8.02 1.57
CA ILE A 304 -15.45 6.84 1.64
C ILE A 304 -16.20 5.68 2.28
#